data_c94acb2321cc2a78748eb842af840cf3
#
_entry.id   c94acb2321cc2a78748eb842af840cf3
#
_cell.length_a   1.000
_cell.length_b   1.000
_cell.length_c   1.000
_cell.angle_alpha   90.00
_cell.angle_beta   90.00
_cell.angle_gamma   90.00
#
_symmetry.space_group_name_H-M   'P 1'
#
loop_
_entity.id
_entity.type
_entity.pdbx_description
1 polymer ?
#
loop_
_entity_poly.entity_id
_entity_poly.type
_entity_poly.pdbx_seq_one_letter_code
_entity_poly.pdbx_strand_id
1 'polypeptide(L)'
;TVLAGIKDYQIVNEFVNYDEIKHQNLIKEEGKELVAIRDNDYNKVEQYLKSGWDPNENTKSVYYSIKYNTESNKKKDEWKILELLLKHGANPDVQIFENPTGVNTPLTYTTECGYYGATKLLLEYGADCNFQEDYMKQNGLLALRFYENDAAAKTLQLLLDYGTDLDIKQSDNKSGREELKNFQKDYMNVKDKVPNYDEIVEIIDRLEI
;
A
#
# COMPACT_ATOMS: atom_id res chain seq x y z
N THR A 1 0.35 -39.91 -33.13
CA THR A 1 -0.50 -39.44 -32.00
C THR A 1 0.15 -39.64 -30.62
N VAL A 2 0.93 -40.73 -30.43
CA VAL A 2 1.66 -41.01 -29.16
C VAL A 2 2.86 -40.06 -28.99
N LEU A 3 3.57 -39.71 -30.06
CA LEU A 3 4.74 -38.79 -30.02
C LEU A 3 4.36 -37.34 -29.74
N ALA A 4 3.15 -36.88 -30.10
CA ALA A 4 2.64 -35.54 -29.76
C ALA A 4 2.39 -35.42 -28.25
N GLY A 5 1.78 -36.44 -27.64
CA GLY A 5 1.51 -36.43 -26.19
C GLY A 5 2.77 -36.46 -25.32
N ILE A 6 3.89 -37.09 -25.82
CA ILE A 6 5.17 -37.12 -25.10
C ILE A 6 5.85 -35.72 -25.12
N LYS A 7 5.78 -35.01 -26.27
CA LYS A 7 6.32 -33.64 -26.37
C LYS A 7 5.57 -32.67 -25.46
N ASP A 8 4.24 -32.72 -25.44
CA ASP A 8 3.42 -31.88 -24.58
C ASP A 8 3.69 -32.15 -23.10
N TYR A 9 3.89 -33.41 -22.71
CA TYR A 9 4.26 -33.80 -21.34
C TYR A 9 5.64 -33.32 -20.92
N GLN A 10 6.63 -33.37 -21.84
CA GLN A 10 7.96 -32.82 -21.56
C GLN A 10 7.96 -31.30 -21.43
N ILE A 11 7.25 -30.58 -22.30
CA ILE A 11 7.12 -29.12 -22.23
C ILE A 11 6.43 -28.72 -20.91
N VAL A 12 5.35 -29.38 -20.51
CA VAL A 12 4.67 -29.10 -19.22
C VAL A 12 5.61 -29.34 -18.04
N ASN A 13 6.40 -30.41 -18.03
CA ASN A 13 7.36 -30.68 -16.97
C ASN A 13 8.52 -29.67 -16.93
N GLU A 14 8.98 -29.18 -18.08
CA GLU A 14 10.01 -28.13 -18.14
C GLU A 14 9.49 -26.81 -17.59
N PHE A 15 8.25 -26.43 -17.88
CA PHE A 15 7.62 -25.23 -17.31
C PHE A 15 7.39 -25.34 -15.81
N VAL A 16 6.87 -26.47 -15.33
CA VAL A 16 6.67 -26.74 -13.90
C VAL A 16 8.00 -26.69 -13.15
N ASN A 17 9.06 -27.26 -13.71
CA ASN A 17 10.39 -27.24 -13.09
C ASN A 17 11.01 -25.83 -13.09
N TYR A 18 10.77 -25.02 -14.13
CA TYR A 18 11.23 -23.63 -14.19
C TYR A 18 10.56 -22.76 -13.12
N ASP A 19 9.25 -22.87 -12.94
CA ASP A 19 8.51 -22.11 -11.93
C ASP A 19 8.92 -22.53 -10.52
N GLU A 20 9.15 -23.81 -10.27
CA GLU A 20 9.64 -24.32 -8.98
C GLU A 20 11.07 -23.86 -8.68
N ILE A 21 11.98 -23.87 -9.66
CA ILE A 21 13.34 -23.35 -9.52
C ILE A 21 13.31 -21.84 -9.23
N LYS A 22 12.47 -21.09 -9.95
CA LYS A 22 12.29 -19.66 -9.72
C LYS A 22 11.78 -19.38 -8.31
N HIS A 23 10.79 -20.14 -7.85
CA HIS A 23 10.24 -20.04 -6.50
C HIS A 23 11.29 -20.35 -5.43
N GLN A 24 12.09 -21.42 -5.60
CA GLN A 24 13.17 -21.76 -4.68
C GLN A 24 14.29 -20.71 -4.65
N ASN A 25 14.59 -20.08 -5.78
CA ASN A 25 15.53 -18.96 -5.80
C ASN A 25 15.02 -17.75 -5.04
N LEU A 26 13.72 -17.41 -5.18
CA LEU A 26 13.09 -16.35 -4.40
C LEU A 26 13.13 -16.64 -2.89
N ILE A 27 12.90 -17.88 -2.46
CA ILE A 27 13.02 -18.28 -1.05
C ILE A 27 14.44 -18.07 -0.53
N LYS A 28 15.47 -18.33 -1.32
CA LYS A 28 16.87 -18.11 -0.94
C LYS A 28 17.23 -16.62 -0.83
N GLU A 29 16.64 -15.79 -1.69
CA GLU A 29 16.94 -14.36 -1.76
C GLU A 29 16.13 -13.54 -0.75
N GLU A 30 14.84 -13.82 -0.62
CA GLU A 30 13.90 -13.00 0.16
C GLU A 30 13.45 -13.67 1.47
N GLY A 31 13.60 -14.98 1.60
CA GLY A 31 13.08 -15.76 2.72
C GLY A 31 11.67 -16.33 2.44
N LYS A 32 11.39 -17.48 3.03
CA LYS A 32 10.13 -18.21 2.83
C LYS A 32 8.89 -17.45 3.32
N GLU A 33 9.05 -16.62 4.34
CA GLU A 33 8.00 -15.81 4.94
C GLU A 33 7.54 -14.72 3.97
N LEU A 34 8.49 -13.98 3.38
CA LEU A 34 8.17 -12.96 2.38
C LEU A 34 7.59 -13.56 1.10
N VAL A 35 8.07 -14.73 0.69
CA VAL A 35 7.50 -15.44 -0.45
C VAL A 35 6.05 -15.85 -0.18
N ALA A 36 5.72 -16.31 1.03
CA ALA A 36 4.34 -16.62 1.39
C ALA A 36 3.43 -15.38 1.36
N ILE A 37 3.93 -14.21 1.80
CA ILE A 37 3.19 -12.95 1.69
C ILE A 37 2.98 -12.57 0.22
N ARG A 38 4.03 -12.67 -0.61
CA ARG A 38 3.99 -12.37 -2.04
C ARG A 38 3.01 -13.26 -2.80
N ASP A 39 2.96 -14.54 -2.44
CA ASP A 39 2.04 -15.52 -3.02
C ASP A 39 0.61 -15.35 -2.50
N ASN A 40 0.41 -14.41 -1.58
CA ASN A 40 -0.86 -14.17 -0.86
C ASN A 40 -1.39 -15.42 -0.15
N ASP A 41 -0.48 -16.26 0.37
CA ASP A 41 -0.79 -17.50 1.09
C ASP A 41 -1.04 -17.21 2.59
N TYR A 42 -2.28 -16.81 2.90
CA TYR A 42 -2.69 -16.49 4.26
C TYR A 42 -2.35 -17.60 5.27
N ASN A 43 -2.59 -18.86 4.91
CA ASN A 43 -2.40 -19.98 5.84
C ASN A 43 -0.92 -20.18 6.21
N LYS A 44 -0.01 -20.04 5.24
CA LYS A 44 1.43 -20.11 5.53
C LYS A 44 1.91 -18.93 6.36
N VAL A 45 1.48 -17.72 6.04
CA VAL A 45 1.83 -16.53 6.84
C VAL A 45 1.36 -16.70 8.28
N GLU A 46 0.11 -17.13 8.48
CA GLU A 46 -0.43 -17.40 9.83
C GLU A 46 0.37 -18.49 10.56
N GLN A 47 0.76 -19.55 9.87
CA GLN A 47 1.59 -20.61 10.45
C GLN A 47 2.96 -20.10 10.89
N TYR A 48 3.62 -19.26 10.08
CA TYR A 48 4.92 -18.68 10.45
C TYR A 48 4.80 -17.77 11.68
N LEU A 49 3.80 -16.90 11.73
CA LEU A 49 3.55 -16.04 12.87
C LEU A 49 3.26 -16.85 14.16
N LYS A 50 2.43 -17.90 14.07
CA LYS A 50 2.17 -18.81 15.20
C LYS A 50 3.41 -19.60 15.65
N SER A 51 4.37 -19.84 14.74
CA SER A 51 5.65 -20.49 15.06
C SER A 51 6.71 -19.53 15.63
N GLY A 52 6.38 -18.25 15.81
CA GLY A 52 7.24 -17.26 16.45
C GLY A 52 8.03 -16.38 15.48
N TRP A 53 7.69 -16.39 14.21
CA TRP A 53 8.27 -15.43 13.28
C TRP A 53 7.85 -14.00 13.63
N ASP A 54 8.83 -13.09 13.76
CA ASP A 54 8.57 -11.67 13.96
C ASP A 54 8.41 -10.97 12.60
N PRO A 55 7.23 -10.38 12.29
CA PRO A 55 7.01 -9.70 11.02
C PRO A 55 7.92 -8.47 10.82
N ASN A 56 8.60 -8.00 11.86
CA ASN A 56 9.54 -6.88 11.82
C ASN A 56 10.97 -7.29 11.46
N GLU A 57 11.29 -8.58 11.41
CA GLU A 57 12.60 -9.06 10.95
C GLU A 57 12.92 -8.59 9.51
N ASN A 58 11.86 -8.35 8.72
CA ASN A 58 12.01 -7.79 7.39
C ASN A 58 11.05 -6.62 7.18
N THR A 59 11.59 -5.44 6.91
CA THR A 59 10.82 -4.20 6.66
C THR A 59 9.88 -4.29 5.45
N LYS A 60 10.08 -5.26 4.56
CA LYS A 60 9.24 -5.49 3.39
C LYS A 60 7.92 -6.20 3.71
N SER A 61 7.76 -6.81 4.89
CA SER A 61 6.59 -7.64 5.21
C SER A 61 5.27 -6.88 5.02
N VAL A 62 5.14 -5.70 5.63
CA VAL A 62 3.94 -4.86 5.51
C VAL A 62 3.77 -4.38 4.07
N TYR A 63 4.83 -3.93 3.42
CA TYR A 63 4.78 -3.46 2.03
C TYR A 63 4.35 -4.55 1.05
N TYR A 64 4.92 -5.74 1.16
CA TYR A 64 4.56 -6.87 0.29
C TYR A 64 3.10 -7.30 0.47
N SER A 65 2.59 -7.26 1.70
CA SER A 65 1.18 -7.56 1.95
C SER A 65 0.21 -6.57 1.28
N ILE A 66 0.67 -5.34 1.02
CA ILE A 66 -0.10 -4.33 0.27
C ILE A 66 0.11 -4.53 -1.23
N LYS A 67 1.36 -4.52 -1.69
CA LYS A 67 1.74 -4.57 -3.10
C LYS A 67 1.19 -5.81 -3.81
N TYR A 68 1.42 -6.98 -3.25
CA TYR A 68 1.03 -8.24 -3.89
C TYR A 68 -0.42 -8.66 -3.63
N ASN A 69 -1.09 -8.07 -2.66
CA ASN A 69 -2.53 -8.26 -2.49
C ASN A 69 -3.32 -7.74 -3.71
N THR A 70 -2.89 -6.63 -4.30
CA THR A 70 -3.55 -6.03 -5.46
C THR A 70 -3.31 -6.77 -6.76
N GLU A 71 -2.16 -7.45 -6.90
CA GLU A 71 -1.83 -8.26 -8.08
C GLU A 71 -2.58 -9.59 -8.10
N SER A 72 -2.81 -10.21 -6.94
CA SER A 72 -3.42 -11.53 -6.80
C SER A 72 -4.93 -11.53 -6.55
N ASN A 73 -5.49 -10.46 -6.00
CA ASN A 73 -6.91 -10.35 -5.65
C ASN A 73 -7.65 -9.29 -6.47
N LYS A 74 -8.60 -9.72 -7.30
CA LYS A 74 -9.55 -8.84 -8.00
C LYS A 74 -10.54 -8.13 -7.04
N LYS A 75 -10.57 -8.47 -5.75
CA LYS A 75 -11.34 -7.80 -4.69
C LYS A 75 -10.41 -6.86 -3.93
N LYS A 76 -10.41 -5.61 -4.34
CA LYS A 76 -9.54 -4.52 -3.84
C LYS A 76 -9.62 -4.22 -2.33
N ASP A 77 -10.52 -4.86 -1.56
CA ASP A 77 -10.81 -4.48 -0.17
C ASP A 77 -10.54 -5.59 0.88
N GLU A 78 -9.95 -6.71 0.50
CA GLU A 78 -9.64 -7.79 1.45
C GLU A 78 -8.14 -7.78 1.81
N TRP A 79 -7.77 -7.03 2.84
CA TRP A 79 -6.40 -6.85 3.34
C TRP A 79 -6.02 -7.84 4.44
N LYS A 80 -6.37 -9.12 4.27
CA LYS A 80 -6.27 -10.17 5.32
C LYS A 80 -4.84 -10.39 5.82
N ILE A 81 -3.85 -10.43 4.91
CA ILE A 81 -2.45 -10.62 5.32
C ILE A 81 -1.91 -9.36 5.99
N LEU A 82 -2.23 -8.16 5.49
CA LEU A 82 -1.87 -6.91 6.15
C LEU A 82 -2.43 -6.88 7.59
N GLU A 83 -3.73 -7.14 7.75
CA GLU A 83 -4.38 -7.18 9.06
C GLU A 83 -3.73 -8.23 9.98
N LEU A 84 -3.41 -9.40 9.44
CA LEU A 84 -2.76 -10.47 10.20
C LEU A 84 -1.38 -10.05 10.70
N LEU A 85 -0.56 -9.43 9.86
CA LEU A 85 0.76 -8.92 10.24
C LEU A 85 0.65 -7.84 11.32
N LEU A 86 -0.25 -6.87 11.14
CA LEU A 86 -0.49 -5.79 12.10
C LEU A 86 -0.99 -6.33 13.45
N LYS A 87 -1.88 -7.31 13.46
CA LYS A 87 -2.33 -8.03 14.69
C LYS A 87 -1.18 -8.70 15.44
N HIS A 88 -0.13 -9.10 14.73
CA HIS A 88 1.08 -9.71 15.32
C HIS A 88 2.21 -8.71 15.57
N GLY A 89 1.90 -7.41 15.58
CA GLY A 89 2.82 -6.36 15.98
C GLY A 89 3.76 -5.87 14.86
N ALA A 90 3.41 -6.10 13.60
CA ALA A 90 4.14 -5.47 12.50
C ALA A 90 4.10 -3.94 12.64
N ASN A 91 5.26 -3.29 12.47
CA ASN A 91 5.36 -1.83 12.50
C ASN A 91 4.67 -1.22 11.27
N PRO A 92 3.61 -0.40 11.45
CA PRO A 92 2.90 0.21 10.33
C PRO A 92 3.67 1.38 9.68
N ASP A 93 4.72 1.90 10.35
CA ASP A 93 5.48 3.08 9.91
C ASP A 93 6.86 2.74 9.35
N VAL A 94 7.06 1.50 8.88
CA VAL A 94 8.32 1.12 8.24
C VAL A 94 8.61 1.98 7.01
N GLN A 95 9.88 2.35 6.82
CA GLN A 95 10.30 3.02 5.60
C GLN A 95 10.72 1.99 4.54
N ILE A 96 10.25 2.18 3.32
CA ILE A 96 10.44 1.24 2.22
C ILE A 96 11.32 1.88 1.14
N PHE A 97 12.45 1.23 0.85
CA PHE A 97 13.47 1.71 -0.06
C PHE A 97 13.47 0.97 -1.43
N GLU A 98 12.33 0.45 -1.88
CA GLU A 98 12.27 -0.34 -3.12
C GLU A 98 12.09 0.49 -4.40
N ASN A 99 11.77 1.77 -4.28
CA ASN A 99 11.53 2.61 -5.43
C ASN A 99 12.77 3.48 -5.72
N PRO A 100 13.31 3.49 -6.95
CA PRO A 100 14.43 4.37 -7.30
C PRO A 100 14.09 5.86 -7.22
N THR A 101 12.82 6.22 -7.06
CA THR A 101 12.33 7.59 -7.01
C THR A 101 11.93 8.06 -5.61
N GLY A 102 11.99 7.22 -4.58
CA GLY A 102 11.63 7.66 -3.24
C GLY A 102 11.55 6.54 -2.20
N VAL A 103 11.55 6.98 -0.95
CA VAL A 103 11.24 6.20 0.23
C VAL A 103 9.76 6.42 0.52
N ASN A 104 9.00 5.36 0.66
CA ASN A 104 7.58 5.43 1.03
C ASN A 104 7.37 4.80 2.40
N THR A 105 6.36 5.27 3.13
CA THR A 105 5.77 4.49 4.22
C THR A 105 4.59 3.68 3.70
N PRO A 106 4.13 2.64 4.40
CA PRO A 106 2.89 1.96 4.05
C PRO A 106 1.71 2.92 3.90
N LEU A 107 1.61 3.93 4.78
CA LEU A 107 0.53 4.91 4.76
C LEU A 107 0.60 5.81 3.52
N THR A 108 1.78 6.39 3.19
CA THR A 108 1.93 7.21 1.98
C THR A 108 1.66 6.40 0.72
N TYR A 109 2.13 5.16 0.66
CA TYR A 109 1.88 4.28 -0.48
C TYR A 109 0.39 3.96 -0.68
N THR A 110 -0.34 3.65 0.41
CA THR A 110 -1.77 3.32 0.31
C THR A 110 -2.64 4.52 -0.02
N THR A 111 -2.30 5.71 0.46
CA THR A 111 -3.01 6.95 0.12
C THR A 111 -2.75 7.39 -1.30
N GLU A 112 -1.51 7.28 -1.79
CA GLU A 112 -1.15 7.54 -3.19
C GLU A 112 -1.90 6.62 -4.16
N CYS A 113 -2.01 5.33 -3.82
CA CYS A 113 -2.67 4.33 -4.65
C CYS A 113 -4.20 4.30 -4.49
N GLY A 114 -4.78 5.04 -3.56
CA GLY A 114 -6.22 5.05 -3.29
C GLY A 114 -6.73 3.77 -2.61
N TYR A 115 -5.89 3.07 -1.86
CA TYR A 115 -6.24 1.83 -1.15
C TYR A 115 -6.86 2.14 0.22
N TYR A 116 -8.08 2.68 0.22
CA TYR A 116 -8.79 3.12 1.43
C TYR A 116 -8.82 2.05 2.54
N GLY A 117 -9.13 0.79 2.22
CA GLY A 117 -9.19 -0.28 3.21
C GLY A 117 -7.85 -0.54 3.89
N ALA A 118 -6.74 -0.51 3.14
CA ALA A 118 -5.39 -0.65 3.71
C ALA A 118 -5.00 0.60 4.52
N THR A 119 -5.28 1.81 4.02
CA THR A 119 -5.07 3.07 4.75
C THR A 119 -5.77 3.04 6.11
N LYS A 120 -7.04 2.63 6.11
CA LYS A 120 -7.84 2.51 7.34
C LYS A 120 -7.22 1.52 8.32
N LEU A 121 -6.85 0.33 7.86
CA LEU A 121 -6.19 -0.68 8.71
C LEU A 121 -4.89 -0.14 9.31
N LEU A 122 -4.02 0.47 8.52
CA LEU A 122 -2.77 1.03 9.03
C LEU A 122 -3.02 2.03 10.16
N LEU A 123 -3.97 2.95 9.98
CA LEU A 123 -4.32 3.95 10.99
C LEU A 123 -4.96 3.30 12.24
N GLU A 124 -5.85 2.32 12.07
CA GLU A 124 -6.46 1.56 13.18
C GLU A 124 -5.42 0.81 14.03
N TYR A 125 -4.30 0.40 13.40
CA TYR A 125 -3.19 -0.27 14.08
C TYR A 125 -2.03 0.68 14.43
N GLY A 126 -2.28 2.00 14.45
CA GLY A 126 -1.41 2.99 15.04
C GLY A 126 -0.37 3.58 14.10
N ALA A 127 -0.57 3.51 12.78
CA ALA A 127 0.23 4.31 11.86
C ALA A 127 0.15 5.80 12.21
N ASP A 128 1.29 6.47 12.28
CA ASP A 128 1.34 7.91 12.50
C ASP A 128 1.02 8.65 11.21
N CYS A 129 -0.19 9.27 11.15
CA CYS A 129 -0.62 10.04 9.98
C CYS A 129 0.29 11.25 9.68
N ASN A 130 1.14 11.65 10.62
CA ASN A 130 2.08 12.76 10.51
C ASN A 130 3.52 12.32 10.23
N PHE A 131 3.78 11.00 10.22
CA PHE A 131 5.08 10.47 9.91
C PHE A 131 5.50 10.83 8.48
N GLN A 132 6.66 11.48 8.35
CA GLN A 132 7.23 11.88 7.06
C GLN A 132 8.33 10.91 6.65
N GLU A 133 8.23 10.37 5.44
CA GLU A 133 9.33 9.60 4.86
C GLU A 133 10.58 10.49 4.58
N ASP A 134 11.75 9.87 4.49
CA ASP A 134 13.02 10.61 4.51
C ASP A 134 13.34 11.39 3.23
N TYR A 135 12.73 11.06 2.10
CA TYR A 135 13.08 11.62 0.80
C TYR A 135 12.23 12.85 0.43
N MET A 136 10.94 12.66 0.17
CA MET A 136 10.02 13.76 -0.22
C MET A 136 9.46 14.49 0.99
N LYS A 137 9.64 13.93 2.19
CA LYS A 137 9.05 14.45 3.43
C LYS A 137 7.53 14.50 3.38
N GLN A 138 6.91 13.56 2.66
CA GLN A 138 5.46 13.44 2.59
C GLN A 138 4.92 12.64 3.77
N ASN A 139 3.78 13.06 4.28
CA ASN A 139 2.92 12.27 5.14
C ASN A 139 1.74 11.70 4.34
N GLY A 140 0.82 10.99 4.99
CA GLY A 140 -0.33 10.41 4.31
C GLY A 140 -1.20 11.41 3.53
N LEU A 141 -1.37 12.63 4.04
CA LEU A 141 -2.15 13.67 3.35
C LEU A 141 -1.43 14.21 2.11
N LEU A 142 -0.14 14.52 2.23
CA LEU A 142 0.67 15.05 1.13
C LEU A 142 0.87 14.04 0.00
N ALA A 143 0.74 12.75 0.29
CA ALA A 143 0.78 11.67 -0.69
C ALA A 143 -0.59 11.40 -1.36
N LEU A 144 -1.68 11.97 -0.80
CA LEU A 144 -3.04 11.74 -1.30
C LEU A 144 -3.23 12.31 -2.70
N ARG A 145 -3.57 11.47 -3.66
CA ARG A 145 -3.94 11.88 -5.01
C ARG A 145 -5.44 11.99 -5.14
N PHE A 146 -5.91 13.10 -5.70
CA PHE A 146 -7.34 13.36 -5.94
C PHE A 146 -7.79 12.94 -7.34
N TYR A 147 -6.89 13.02 -8.31
CA TYR A 147 -7.17 12.72 -9.70
C TYR A 147 -7.40 11.21 -9.90
N GLU A 148 -8.53 10.86 -10.53
CA GLU A 148 -8.92 9.46 -10.81
C GLU A 148 -8.91 8.52 -9.57
N ASN A 149 -9.13 9.08 -8.38
CA ASN A 149 -9.14 8.34 -7.12
C ASN A 149 -10.53 8.36 -6.47
N ASP A 150 -11.28 7.28 -6.65
CA ASP A 150 -12.65 7.13 -6.11
C ASP A 150 -12.71 7.16 -4.56
N ALA A 151 -11.59 6.93 -3.91
CA ALA A 151 -11.48 6.89 -2.44
C ALA A 151 -10.97 8.21 -1.84
N ALA A 152 -10.63 9.23 -2.66
CA ALA A 152 -9.94 10.43 -2.19
C ALA A 152 -10.69 11.17 -1.09
N ALA A 153 -12.00 11.42 -1.25
CA ALA A 153 -12.81 12.11 -0.25
C ALA A 153 -12.83 11.36 1.10
N LYS A 154 -13.07 10.05 1.06
CA LYS A 154 -13.09 9.20 2.26
C LYS A 154 -11.72 9.13 2.92
N THR A 155 -10.65 9.07 2.13
CA THR A 155 -9.28 9.02 2.64
C THR A 155 -8.89 10.35 3.27
N LEU A 156 -9.25 11.48 2.64
CA LEU A 156 -9.06 12.81 3.23
C LEU A 156 -9.75 12.92 4.58
N GLN A 157 -11.06 12.59 4.65
CA GLN A 157 -11.80 12.63 5.90
C GLN A 157 -11.17 11.73 6.97
N LEU A 158 -10.79 10.51 6.60
CA LEU A 158 -10.15 9.56 7.50
C LEU A 158 -8.85 10.11 8.10
N LEU A 159 -7.96 10.67 7.26
CA LEU A 159 -6.70 11.26 7.71
C LEU A 159 -6.92 12.43 8.66
N LEU A 160 -7.93 13.27 8.38
CA LEU A 160 -8.33 14.38 9.26
C LEU A 160 -8.87 13.87 10.60
N ASP A 161 -9.70 12.82 10.59
CA ASP A 161 -10.24 12.19 11.81
C ASP A 161 -9.15 11.62 12.71
N TYR A 162 -8.02 11.16 12.12
CA TYR A 162 -6.85 10.68 12.84
C TYR A 162 -5.85 11.78 13.22
N GLY A 163 -6.18 13.06 12.99
CA GLY A 163 -5.41 14.20 13.48
C GLY A 163 -4.21 14.57 12.62
N THR A 164 -4.34 14.45 11.30
CA THR A 164 -3.30 14.94 10.39
C THR A 164 -3.02 16.42 10.60
N ASP A 165 -1.76 16.76 10.86
CA ASP A 165 -1.27 18.13 10.94
C ASP A 165 -1.14 18.72 9.52
N LEU A 166 -1.98 19.70 9.23
CA LEU A 166 -2.06 20.37 7.93
C LEU A 166 -0.84 21.28 7.65
N ASP A 167 -0.05 21.63 8.66
CA ASP A 167 1.05 22.56 8.54
C ASP A 167 2.42 21.88 8.36
N ILE A 168 2.44 20.54 8.41
CA ILE A 168 3.62 19.75 8.03
C ILE A 168 3.98 20.03 6.57
N LYS A 169 5.27 20.30 6.33
CA LYS A 169 5.80 20.65 5.01
C LYS A 169 6.59 19.50 4.39
N GLN A 170 6.34 19.26 3.13
CA GLN A 170 7.17 18.36 2.31
C GLN A 170 8.47 19.03 1.82
N SER A 171 9.29 18.31 1.08
CA SER A 171 10.62 18.76 0.64
C SER A 171 10.61 20.02 -0.23
N ASP A 172 9.53 20.30 -0.97
CA ASP A 172 9.34 21.53 -1.77
C ASP A 172 8.74 22.70 -0.97
N ASN A 173 8.66 22.54 0.36
CA ASN A 173 8.14 23.52 1.33
C ASN A 173 6.63 23.75 1.28
N LYS A 174 5.85 22.97 0.53
CA LYS A 174 4.38 23.01 0.56
C LYS A 174 3.82 22.21 1.72
N SER A 175 2.72 22.68 2.28
CA SER A 175 1.98 22.00 3.35
C SER A 175 0.64 21.44 2.85
N GLY A 176 0.07 20.51 3.62
CA GLY A 176 -1.28 20.00 3.35
C GLY A 176 -2.32 21.12 3.32
N ARG A 177 -2.19 22.11 4.19
CA ARG A 177 -3.04 23.31 4.21
C ARG A 177 -2.99 24.08 2.89
N GLU A 178 -1.79 24.28 2.34
CA GLU A 178 -1.61 24.98 1.07
C GLU A 178 -2.19 24.18 -0.10
N GLU A 179 -1.98 22.86 -0.12
CA GLU A 179 -2.56 21.97 -1.14
C GLU A 179 -4.09 22.01 -1.10
N LEU A 180 -4.70 21.91 0.07
CA LEU A 180 -6.17 21.97 0.23
C LEU A 180 -6.74 23.33 -0.13
N LYS A 181 -6.11 24.44 0.27
CA LYS A 181 -6.51 25.82 -0.12
C LYS A 181 -6.54 26.01 -1.63
N ASN A 182 -5.60 25.40 -2.34
CA ASN A 182 -5.50 25.53 -3.78
C ASN A 182 -6.35 24.48 -4.53
N PHE A 183 -6.95 23.51 -3.83
CA PHE A 183 -7.66 22.40 -4.45
C PHE A 183 -8.65 22.81 -5.53
N GLN A 184 -9.57 23.74 -5.23
CA GLN A 184 -10.57 24.18 -6.21
C GLN A 184 -9.93 24.81 -7.43
N LYS A 185 -8.90 25.64 -7.24
CA LYS A 185 -8.16 26.29 -8.34
C LYS A 185 -7.44 25.26 -9.21
N ASP A 186 -6.79 24.29 -8.60
CA ASP A 186 -5.92 23.34 -9.29
C ASP A 186 -6.73 22.27 -10.02
N TYR A 187 -7.91 21.88 -9.51
CA TYR A 187 -8.72 20.81 -10.07
C TYR A 187 -10.00 21.26 -10.77
N MET A 188 -10.37 22.58 -10.78
CA MET A 188 -11.58 23.09 -11.41
C MET A 188 -11.72 22.67 -12.88
N ASN A 189 -10.64 22.73 -13.66
CA ASN A 189 -10.65 22.43 -15.10
C ASN A 189 -10.71 20.93 -15.41
N VAL A 190 -10.54 20.07 -14.42
CA VAL A 190 -10.53 18.60 -14.54
C VAL A 190 -11.44 17.94 -13.51
N LYS A 191 -12.40 18.68 -12.98
CA LYS A 191 -13.29 18.19 -11.90
C LYS A 191 -14.06 16.92 -12.26
N ASP A 192 -14.35 16.72 -13.54
CA ASP A 192 -14.96 15.50 -14.08
C ASP A 192 -14.07 14.25 -13.94
N LYS A 193 -12.77 14.45 -13.68
CA LYS A 193 -11.79 13.41 -13.42
C LYS A 193 -11.35 13.31 -11.95
N VAL A 194 -12.02 14.07 -11.08
CA VAL A 194 -11.84 13.99 -9.63
C VAL A 194 -13.14 13.43 -9.04
N PRO A 195 -13.18 12.13 -8.77
CA PRO A 195 -14.35 11.53 -8.15
C PRO A 195 -14.70 12.21 -6.83
N ASN A 196 -15.99 12.43 -6.59
CA ASN A 196 -16.49 13.08 -5.36
C ASN A 196 -15.92 14.50 -5.14
N TYR A 197 -15.67 15.27 -6.21
CA TYR A 197 -15.11 16.61 -6.17
C TYR A 197 -15.86 17.51 -5.17
N ASP A 198 -17.19 17.55 -5.25
CA ASP A 198 -18.02 18.40 -4.38
C ASP A 198 -17.93 17.97 -2.91
N GLU A 199 -17.86 16.67 -2.61
CA GLU A 199 -17.64 16.16 -1.25
C GLU A 199 -16.27 16.59 -0.70
N ILE A 200 -15.23 16.56 -1.53
CA ILE A 200 -13.88 17.04 -1.15
C ILE A 200 -13.94 18.55 -0.83
N VAL A 201 -14.62 19.34 -1.66
CA VAL A 201 -14.82 20.78 -1.41
C VAL A 201 -15.54 21.01 -0.08
N GLU A 202 -16.62 20.28 0.21
CA GLU A 202 -17.34 20.38 1.48
C GLU A 202 -16.45 20.02 2.69
N ILE A 203 -15.57 19.04 2.55
CA ILE A 203 -14.59 18.70 3.60
C ILE A 203 -13.64 19.87 3.82
N ILE A 204 -13.10 20.45 2.75
CA ILE A 204 -12.14 21.56 2.80
C ILE A 204 -12.80 22.81 3.41
N ASP A 205 -14.03 23.15 3.00
CA ASP A 205 -14.75 24.32 3.49
C ASP A 205 -15.01 24.25 5.02
N ARG A 206 -15.21 23.03 5.56
CA ARG A 206 -15.36 22.82 7.01
C ARG A 206 -14.07 23.02 7.81
N LEU A 207 -12.92 22.99 7.17
CA LEU A 207 -11.61 23.20 7.84
C LEU A 207 -11.34 24.70 8.13
N GLU A 208 -12.13 25.63 7.56
CA GLU A 208 -11.96 27.08 7.71
C GLU A 208 -10.53 27.56 7.42
N ILE A 209 -9.88 26.97 6.40
CA ILE A 209 -8.47 27.19 6.05
C ILE A 209 -8.27 28.20 4.92
#